data_37c7ffbeb6495e889ca1e9d7e146755e
#
_entry.id   37c7ffbeb6495e889ca1e9d7e146755e
#
_cell.length_a   1.000
_cell.length_b   1.000
_cell.length_c   1.000
_cell.angle_alpha   90.00
_cell.angle_beta   90.00
_cell.angle_gamma   90.00
#
_symmetry.space_group_name_H-M   'P 1'
#
loop_
_entity.id
_entity.type
_entity.pdbx_description
1 polymer ?
#
loop_
_entity_poly.entity_id
_entity_poly.type
_entity_poly.pdbx_seq_one_letter_code
_entity_poly.pdbx_strand_id
1 'polypeptide(L)'
;IVRGVKAGLPLNDCLRMIASEAKEPVKGEFRLVVEAMQLGMPIDEAVTRMYERIPLPETNFFGIVLSIQSKAGGNLSEALGNLAKVLRERKKMRAKIQAMSMEAKSSAGIIGSLPVIVTVLVYLTSPDYIMVLFVTPIGQIVLGISLLWMLIGVFVMKRMIAFDF
;
A
#
# COMPACT_ATOMS: atom_id res chain seq x y z
N ILE A 1 13.97 -4.94 -17.94
CA ILE A 1 14.99 -3.97 -18.37
C ILE A 1 16.34 -4.32 -17.74
N VAL A 2 16.49 -4.30 -16.41
CA VAL A 2 17.78 -4.52 -15.72
C VAL A 2 18.52 -5.77 -16.18
N ARG A 3 17.81 -6.90 -16.33
CA ARG A 3 18.41 -8.16 -16.80
C ARG A 3 18.90 -8.08 -18.24
N GLY A 4 18.12 -7.45 -19.13
CA GLY A 4 18.50 -7.30 -20.54
C GLY A 4 19.71 -6.39 -20.69
N VAL A 5 19.72 -5.23 -20.02
CA VAL A 5 20.86 -4.31 -20.05
C VAL A 5 22.13 -4.94 -19.45
N LYS A 6 21.99 -5.73 -18.36
CA LYS A 6 23.12 -6.51 -17.80
C LYS A 6 23.65 -7.57 -18.76
N ALA A 7 22.79 -8.15 -19.58
CA ALA A 7 23.18 -9.11 -20.62
C ALA A 7 23.75 -8.43 -21.90
N GLY A 8 23.89 -7.09 -21.89
CA GLY A 8 24.43 -6.35 -23.04
C GLY A 8 23.40 -5.93 -24.08
N LEU A 9 22.09 -6.14 -23.82
CA LEU A 9 21.05 -5.69 -24.74
C LEU A 9 20.92 -4.16 -24.70
N PRO A 10 20.76 -3.51 -25.86
CA PRO A 10 20.44 -2.09 -25.93
C PRO A 10 19.15 -1.78 -25.20
N LEU A 11 19.08 -0.61 -24.57
CA LEU A 11 17.89 -0.18 -23.82
C LEU A 11 16.62 -0.20 -24.70
N ASN A 12 16.73 0.25 -25.95
CA ASN A 12 15.61 0.28 -26.89
C ASN A 12 15.02 -1.12 -27.15
N ASP A 13 15.86 -2.14 -27.22
CA ASP A 13 15.42 -3.51 -27.43
C ASP A 13 14.75 -4.07 -26.15
N CYS A 14 15.27 -3.70 -24.99
CA CYS A 14 14.60 -4.02 -23.72
C CYS A 14 13.20 -3.39 -23.62
N LEU A 15 13.02 -2.15 -24.07
CA LEU A 15 11.71 -1.48 -24.08
C LEU A 15 10.75 -2.13 -25.07
N ARG A 16 11.23 -2.48 -26.28
CA ARG A 16 10.44 -3.22 -27.29
C ARG A 16 9.99 -4.58 -26.79
N MET A 17 10.88 -5.30 -26.09
CA MET A 17 10.53 -6.60 -25.49
C MET A 17 9.39 -6.44 -24.46
N ILE A 18 9.42 -5.42 -23.61
CA ILE A 18 8.32 -5.16 -22.67
C ILE A 18 7.04 -4.80 -23.41
N ALA A 19 7.13 -3.96 -24.44
CA ALA A 19 5.98 -3.57 -25.26
C ALA A 19 5.34 -4.76 -26.01
N SER A 20 6.07 -5.86 -26.24
CA SER A 20 5.55 -7.08 -26.87
C SER A 20 5.10 -8.15 -25.90
N GLU A 21 5.84 -8.37 -24.80
CA GLU A 21 5.69 -9.55 -23.94
C GLU A 21 5.00 -9.27 -22.60
N ALA A 22 4.98 -8.01 -22.13
CA ALA A 22 4.36 -7.68 -20.85
C ALA A 22 2.85 -7.87 -20.89
N LYS A 23 2.26 -8.00 -19.70
CA LYS A 23 0.80 -8.01 -19.52
C LYS A 23 0.26 -6.59 -19.47
N GLU A 24 -1.00 -6.41 -19.90
CA GLU A 24 -1.69 -5.14 -19.69
C GLU A 24 -1.82 -4.84 -18.17
N PRO A 25 -1.78 -3.57 -17.78
CA PRO A 25 -1.69 -2.34 -18.58
C PRO A 25 -0.26 -1.94 -18.98
N VAL A 26 0.77 -2.61 -18.47
CA VAL A 26 2.19 -2.27 -18.69
C VAL A 26 2.55 -2.34 -20.16
N LYS A 27 2.07 -3.35 -20.88
CA LYS A 27 2.31 -3.54 -22.32
C LYS A 27 1.89 -2.31 -23.13
N GLY A 28 0.66 -1.83 -22.92
CA GLY A 28 0.11 -0.69 -23.65
C GLY A 28 0.93 0.59 -23.43
N GLU A 29 1.34 0.86 -22.20
CA GLU A 29 2.11 2.05 -21.88
C GLU A 29 3.53 2.02 -22.48
N PHE A 30 4.21 0.88 -22.41
CA PHE A 30 5.53 0.75 -23.03
C PHE A 30 5.45 0.76 -24.56
N ARG A 31 4.34 0.30 -25.14
CA ARG A 31 4.11 0.42 -26.59
C ARG A 31 4.03 1.88 -27.03
N LEU A 32 3.29 2.72 -26.31
CA LEU A 32 3.22 4.15 -26.57
C LEU A 32 4.61 4.83 -26.47
N VAL A 33 5.42 4.44 -25.48
CA VAL A 33 6.80 4.94 -25.36
C VAL A 33 7.63 4.54 -26.58
N VAL A 34 7.58 3.28 -27.00
CA VAL A 34 8.34 2.78 -28.15
C VAL A 34 7.88 3.44 -29.45
N GLU A 35 6.58 3.59 -29.66
CA GLU A 35 6.00 4.28 -30.83
C GLU A 35 6.46 5.75 -30.89
N ALA A 36 6.42 6.46 -29.75
CA ALA A 36 6.91 7.84 -29.68
C ALA A 36 8.41 7.94 -30.04
N MET A 37 9.22 7.01 -29.54
CA MET A 37 10.64 6.95 -29.86
C MET A 37 10.92 6.63 -31.37
N GLN A 38 10.08 5.79 -31.97
CA GLN A 38 10.15 5.49 -33.42
C GLN A 38 9.82 6.71 -34.27
N LEU A 39 9.02 7.63 -33.79
CA LEU A 39 8.69 8.92 -34.41
C LEU A 39 9.78 9.99 -34.15
N GLY A 40 10.90 9.63 -33.54
CA GLY A 40 12.03 10.51 -33.29
C GLY A 40 11.99 11.23 -31.94
N MET A 41 11.00 10.93 -31.05
CA MET A 41 10.95 11.54 -29.74
C MET A 41 12.08 11.01 -28.84
N PRO A 42 12.79 11.90 -28.11
CA PRO A 42 13.78 11.47 -27.13
C PRO A 42 13.14 10.64 -26.02
N ILE A 43 13.89 9.68 -25.47
CA ILE A 43 13.39 8.75 -24.45
C ILE A 43 12.93 9.46 -23.16
N ASP A 44 13.61 10.53 -22.78
CA ASP A 44 13.27 11.34 -21.61
C ASP A 44 11.89 12.02 -21.76
N GLU A 45 11.57 12.52 -22.95
CA GLU A 45 10.26 13.08 -23.26
C GLU A 45 9.17 11.99 -23.33
N ALA A 46 9.47 10.87 -23.99
CA ALA A 46 8.51 9.77 -24.10
C ALA A 46 8.12 9.19 -22.73
N VAL A 47 9.07 9.09 -21.79
CA VAL A 47 8.80 8.60 -20.43
C VAL A 47 8.12 9.69 -19.57
N THR A 48 8.40 10.96 -19.81
CA THR A 48 7.66 12.07 -19.16
C THR A 48 6.19 12.01 -19.52
N ARG A 49 5.83 11.79 -20.79
CA ARG A 49 4.43 11.57 -21.20
C ARG A 49 3.80 10.33 -20.58
N MET A 50 4.58 9.27 -20.35
CA MET A 50 4.11 8.11 -19.60
C MET A 50 3.81 8.47 -18.15
N TYR A 51 4.62 9.32 -17.50
CA TYR A 51 4.36 9.80 -16.14
C TYR A 51 3.10 10.66 -16.04
N GLU A 52 2.79 11.47 -17.05
CA GLU A 52 1.55 12.26 -17.09
C GLU A 52 0.30 11.37 -17.08
N ARG A 53 0.36 10.19 -17.70
CA ARG A 53 -0.73 9.20 -17.71
C ARG A 53 -0.74 8.33 -16.45
N ILE A 54 0.45 8.03 -15.92
CA ILE A 54 0.63 7.20 -14.72
C ILE A 54 1.44 8.00 -13.70
N PRO A 55 0.82 8.89 -12.92
CA PRO A 55 1.50 9.77 -11.97
C PRO A 55 1.94 9.02 -10.71
N LEU A 56 2.74 7.98 -10.88
CA LEU A 56 3.33 7.21 -9.79
C LEU A 56 4.76 7.70 -9.53
N PRO A 57 5.19 7.80 -8.25
CA PRO A 57 6.56 8.13 -7.90
C PRO A 57 7.58 7.22 -8.59
N GLU A 58 7.23 5.95 -8.80
CA GLU A 58 8.05 4.96 -9.47
C GLU A 58 8.27 5.29 -10.95
N THR A 59 7.23 5.76 -11.64
CA THR A 59 7.29 6.18 -13.04
C THR A 59 8.14 7.44 -13.20
N ASN A 60 7.96 8.42 -12.30
CA ASN A 60 8.77 9.63 -12.27
C ASN A 60 10.25 9.30 -12.08
N PHE A 61 10.57 8.48 -11.08
CA PHE A 61 11.94 8.11 -10.79
C PHE A 61 12.58 7.32 -11.95
N PHE A 62 11.81 6.44 -12.60
CA PHE A 62 12.24 5.75 -13.81
C PHE A 62 12.61 6.73 -14.93
N GLY A 63 11.78 7.74 -15.17
CA GLY A 63 12.04 8.80 -16.15
C GLY A 63 13.32 9.58 -15.84
N ILE A 64 13.51 9.98 -14.58
CA ILE A 64 14.72 10.68 -14.14
C ILE A 64 15.98 9.83 -14.37
N VAL A 65 15.96 8.55 -14.01
CA VAL A 65 17.10 7.65 -14.23
C VAL A 65 17.42 7.51 -15.70
N LEU A 66 16.41 7.35 -16.56
CA LEU A 66 16.62 7.25 -18.01
C LEU A 66 17.16 8.56 -18.60
N SER A 67 16.62 9.71 -18.19
CA SER A 67 17.08 11.02 -18.66
C SER A 67 18.54 11.29 -18.29
N ILE A 68 18.94 10.97 -17.06
CA ILE A 68 20.33 11.16 -16.64
C ILE A 68 21.26 10.23 -17.42
N GLN A 69 20.90 8.96 -17.56
CA GLN A 69 21.77 7.97 -18.20
C GLN A 69 21.86 8.11 -19.71
N SER A 70 20.80 8.61 -20.37
CA SER A 70 20.84 8.90 -21.82
C SER A 70 21.78 10.06 -22.14
N LYS A 71 21.98 11.00 -21.23
CA LYS A 71 22.84 12.18 -21.40
C LYS A 71 24.26 11.96 -20.87
N ALA A 72 24.43 11.24 -19.77
CA ALA A 72 25.69 11.08 -19.07
C ALA A 72 26.50 9.83 -19.51
N GLY A 73 25.89 8.89 -20.26
CA GLY A 73 26.55 7.66 -20.69
C GLY A 73 27.04 6.75 -19.57
N GLY A 74 26.41 6.85 -18.37
CA GLY A 74 26.79 6.09 -17.20
C GLY A 74 26.31 4.64 -17.22
N ASN A 75 26.56 3.90 -16.12
CA ASN A 75 26.12 2.52 -15.95
C ASN A 75 24.62 2.43 -15.67
N LEU A 76 23.80 2.51 -16.73
CA LEU A 76 22.35 2.41 -16.69
C LEU A 76 21.87 1.14 -15.95
N SER A 77 22.61 0.04 -16.11
CA SER A 77 22.28 -1.24 -15.47
C SER A 77 22.35 -1.16 -13.95
N GLU A 78 23.34 -0.44 -13.41
CA GLU A 78 23.50 -0.26 -11.98
C GLU A 78 22.43 0.68 -11.42
N ALA A 79 22.18 1.81 -12.07
CA ALA A 79 21.18 2.78 -11.66
C ALA A 79 19.77 2.16 -11.64
N LEU A 80 19.37 1.45 -12.69
CA LEU A 80 18.10 0.71 -12.74
C LEU A 80 18.07 -0.45 -11.75
N GLY A 81 19.20 -1.10 -11.49
CA GLY A 81 19.34 -2.15 -10.48
C GLY A 81 19.07 -1.63 -9.08
N ASN A 82 19.64 -0.49 -8.73
CA ASN A 82 19.41 0.18 -7.45
C ASN A 82 17.95 0.64 -7.31
N LEU A 83 17.37 1.21 -8.36
CA LEU A 83 15.95 1.54 -8.39
C LEU A 83 15.08 0.31 -8.11
N ALA A 84 15.31 -0.78 -8.83
CA ALA A 84 14.54 -2.02 -8.66
C ALA A 84 14.69 -2.60 -7.24
N LYS A 85 15.87 -2.46 -6.62
CA LYS A 85 16.10 -2.86 -5.22
C LYS A 85 15.28 -2.01 -4.26
N VAL A 86 15.36 -0.69 -4.36
CA VAL A 86 14.60 0.24 -3.51
C VAL A 86 13.09 0.00 -3.62
N LEU A 87 12.57 -0.19 -4.83
CA LEU A 87 11.14 -0.48 -5.04
C LEU A 87 10.72 -1.81 -4.41
N ARG A 88 11.55 -2.85 -4.48
CA ARG A 88 11.29 -4.13 -3.82
C ARG A 88 11.30 -3.99 -2.30
N GLU A 89 12.24 -3.26 -1.75
CA GLU A 89 12.33 -3.03 -0.31
C GLU A 89 11.13 -2.24 0.21
N ARG A 90 10.72 -1.19 -0.50
CA ARG A 90 9.48 -0.45 -0.20
C ARG A 90 8.25 -1.35 -0.25
N LYS A 91 8.11 -2.19 -1.29
CA LYS A 91 6.99 -3.14 -1.40
C LYS A 91 6.99 -4.16 -0.26
N LYS A 92 8.16 -4.71 0.11
CA LYS A 92 8.28 -5.62 1.25
C LYS A 92 7.91 -4.94 2.57
N MET A 93 8.37 -3.70 2.77
CA MET A 93 8.05 -2.92 3.97
C MET A 93 6.55 -2.66 4.07
N ARG A 94 5.90 -2.20 2.99
CA ARG A 94 4.43 -2.02 2.96
C ARG A 94 3.68 -3.31 3.27
N ALA A 95 4.10 -4.43 2.68
CA ALA A 95 3.48 -5.73 2.97
C ALA A 95 3.66 -6.15 4.43
N LYS A 96 4.83 -5.90 5.03
CA LYS A 96 5.09 -6.19 6.44
C LYS A 96 4.25 -5.30 7.36
N ILE A 97 4.15 -4.00 7.08
CA ILE A 97 3.29 -3.06 7.82
C ILE A 97 1.83 -3.53 7.74
N GLN A 98 1.35 -3.87 6.54
CA GLN A 98 -0.01 -4.35 6.35
C GLN A 98 -0.30 -5.64 7.13
N ALA A 99 0.63 -6.59 7.16
CA ALA A 99 0.49 -7.81 7.94
C ALA A 99 0.41 -7.52 9.45
N MET A 100 1.27 -6.65 9.98
CA MET A 100 1.25 -6.23 11.39
C MET A 100 -0.04 -5.47 11.74
N SER A 101 -0.50 -4.59 10.84
CA SER A 101 -1.77 -3.88 11.02
C SER A 101 -2.97 -4.83 11.03
N MET A 102 -2.97 -5.87 10.22
CA MET A 102 -4.03 -6.89 10.22
C MET A 102 -4.08 -7.67 11.53
N GLU A 103 -2.93 -8.04 12.08
CA GLU A 103 -2.81 -8.72 13.37
C GLU A 103 -3.37 -7.83 14.51
N ALA A 104 -2.97 -6.56 14.54
CA ALA A 104 -3.48 -5.58 15.50
C ALA A 104 -5.00 -5.37 15.37
N LYS A 105 -5.53 -5.30 14.13
CA LYS A 105 -6.97 -5.18 13.87
C LYS A 105 -7.75 -6.38 14.35
N SER A 106 -7.24 -7.59 14.12
CA SER A 106 -7.89 -8.83 14.57
C SER A 106 -7.93 -8.91 16.11
N SER A 107 -6.81 -8.62 16.76
CA SER A 107 -6.73 -8.59 18.23
C SER A 107 -7.66 -7.52 18.83
N ALA A 108 -7.69 -6.33 18.26
CA ALA A 108 -8.59 -5.25 18.68
C ALA A 108 -10.07 -5.63 18.51
N GLY A 109 -10.42 -6.35 17.44
CA GLY A 109 -11.77 -6.87 17.21
C GLY A 109 -12.20 -7.87 18.28
N ILE A 110 -11.31 -8.81 18.61
CA ILE A 110 -11.58 -9.83 19.65
C ILE A 110 -11.74 -9.16 21.02
N ILE A 111 -10.80 -8.29 21.42
CA ILE A 111 -10.85 -7.60 22.70
C ILE A 111 -12.08 -6.69 22.80
N GLY A 112 -12.42 -5.97 21.72
CA GLY A 112 -13.58 -5.09 21.69
C GLY A 112 -14.93 -5.81 21.71
N SER A 113 -15.00 -7.07 21.23
CA SER A 113 -16.22 -7.88 21.28
C SER A 113 -16.46 -8.55 22.65
N LEU A 114 -15.41 -8.71 23.46
CA LEU A 114 -15.47 -9.44 24.72
C LEU A 114 -16.49 -8.89 25.72
N PRO A 115 -16.59 -7.57 25.98
CA PRO A 115 -17.60 -7.03 26.89
C PRO A 115 -19.03 -7.32 26.42
N VAL A 116 -19.28 -7.28 25.12
CA VAL A 116 -20.60 -7.56 24.54
C VAL A 116 -20.94 -9.04 24.71
N ILE A 117 -20.00 -9.94 24.42
CA ILE A 117 -20.17 -11.38 24.57
C ILE A 117 -20.46 -11.74 26.03
N VAL A 118 -19.69 -11.17 26.98
CA VAL A 118 -19.90 -11.40 28.42
C VAL A 118 -21.27 -10.91 28.88
N THR A 119 -21.68 -9.73 28.43
CA THR A 119 -23.01 -9.18 28.76
C THR A 119 -24.13 -10.10 28.27
N VAL A 120 -24.03 -10.59 27.04
CA VAL A 120 -25.02 -11.53 26.47
C VAL A 120 -25.05 -12.86 27.26
N LEU A 121 -23.88 -13.41 27.60
CA LEU A 121 -23.76 -14.64 28.38
C LEU A 121 -24.41 -14.50 29.77
N VAL A 122 -24.16 -13.40 30.49
CA VAL A 122 -24.74 -13.13 31.80
C VAL A 122 -26.25 -12.93 31.68
N TYR A 123 -26.74 -12.27 30.63
CA TYR A 123 -28.16 -12.14 30.34
C TYR A 123 -28.86 -13.50 30.18
N LEU A 124 -28.22 -14.44 29.48
CA LEU A 124 -28.75 -15.79 29.25
C LEU A 124 -28.73 -16.67 30.54
N THR A 125 -27.74 -16.45 31.41
CA THR A 125 -27.52 -17.29 32.58
C THR A 125 -28.30 -16.76 33.80
N SER A 126 -28.39 -15.44 33.95
CA SER A 126 -29.02 -14.78 35.10
C SER A 126 -29.66 -13.45 34.66
N PRO A 127 -30.85 -13.50 34.05
CA PRO A 127 -31.54 -12.30 33.54
C PRO A 127 -31.85 -11.28 34.66
N ASP A 128 -32.20 -11.74 35.86
CA ASP A 128 -32.53 -10.87 36.98
C ASP A 128 -31.33 -10.05 37.44
N TYR A 129 -30.14 -10.60 37.38
CA TYR A 129 -28.90 -9.89 37.74
C TYR A 129 -28.60 -8.72 36.80
N ILE A 130 -28.77 -8.90 35.51
CA ILE A 130 -28.56 -7.84 34.53
C ILE A 130 -29.68 -6.82 34.53
N MET A 131 -30.93 -7.23 34.85
CA MET A 131 -32.07 -6.33 34.88
C MET A 131 -31.91 -5.24 35.93
N VAL A 132 -31.27 -5.53 37.06
CA VAL A 132 -30.91 -4.53 38.08
C VAL A 132 -30.04 -3.41 37.47
N LEU A 133 -29.17 -3.72 36.54
CA LEU A 133 -28.27 -2.74 35.89
C LEU A 133 -29.03 -1.76 34.99
N PHE A 134 -30.16 -2.21 34.41
CA PHE A 134 -30.99 -1.40 33.52
C PHE A 134 -32.08 -0.63 34.22
N VAL A 135 -32.60 -1.15 35.37
CA VAL A 135 -33.73 -0.59 36.08
C VAL A 135 -33.32 0.37 37.20
N THR A 136 -32.16 0.17 37.83
CA THR A 136 -31.69 1.03 38.91
C THR A 136 -30.99 2.30 38.40
N PRO A 137 -31.24 3.48 39.03
CA PRO A 137 -30.57 4.73 38.62
C PRO A 137 -29.05 4.64 38.70
N ILE A 138 -28.52 3.95 39.68
CA ILE A 138 -27.08 3.73 39.88
C ILE A 138 -26.56 2.81 38.77
N GLY A 139 -27.26 1.77 38.36
CA GLY A 139 -26.91 0.86 37.29
C GLY A 139 -26.81 1.58 35.94
N GLN A 140 -27.73 2.49 35.65
CA GLN A 140 -27.71 3.29 34.40
C GLN A 140 -26.52 4.23 34.35
N ILE A 141 -26.11 4.84 35.47
CA ILE A 141 -24.91 5.68 35.54
C ILE A 141 -23.64 4.86 35.25
N VAL A 142 -23.53 3.68 35.89
CA VAL A 142 -22.39 2.77 35.69
C VAL A 142 -22.33 2.28 34.24
N LEU A 143 -23.48 1.93 33.66
CA LEU A 143 -23.55 1.56 32.23
C LEU A 143 -23.10 2.70 31.30
N GLY A 144 -23.56 3.93 31.56
CA GLY A 144 -23.17 5.11 30.79
C GLY A 144 -21.66 5.37 30.84
N ILE A 145 -21.07 5.30 32.03
CA ILE A 145 -19.63 5.50 32.23
C ILE A 145 -18.83 4.39 31.53
N SER A 146 -19.22 3.13 31.68
CA SER A 146 -18.53 1.99 31.06
C SER A 146 -18.57 2.05 29.53
N LEU A 147 -19.73 2.42 28.97
CA LEU A 147 -19.91 2.58 27.52
C LEU A 147 -19.06 3.73 26.97
N LEU A 148 -19.01 4.86 27.68
CA LEU A 148 -18.16 5.99 27.32
C LEU A 148 -16.68 5.59 27.34
N TRP A 149 -16.25 4.85 28.37
CA TRP A 149 -14.86 4.36 28.47
C TRP A 149 -14.50 3.38 27.36
N MET A 150 -15.45 2.50 27.00
CA MET A 150 -15.30 1.57 25.89
C MET A 150 -15.17 2.30 24.56
N LEU A 151 -15.98 3.34 24.31
CA LEU A 151 -15.88 4.15 23.09
C LEU A 151 -14.54 4.87 22.98
N ILE A 152 -14.03 5.42 24.09
CA ILE A 152 -12.70 6.04 24.13
C ILE A 152 -11.63 5.00 23.79
N GLY A 153 -11.68 3.80 24.36
CA GLY A 153 -10.75 2.71 24.06
C GLY A 153 -10.76 2.31 22.58
N VAL A 154 -11.93 2.14 22.00
CA VAL A 154 -12.10 1.82 20.56
C VAL A 154 -11.59 2.97 19.68
N PHE A 155 -11.86 4.22 20.09
CA PHE A 155 -11.37 5.39 19.34
C PHE A 155 -9.84 5.48 19.34
N VAL A 156 -9.21 5.30 20.50
CA VAL A 156 -7.73 5.28 20.63
C VAL A 156 -7.14 4.15 19.80
N MET A 157 -7.71 2.93 19.89
CA MET A 157 -7.23 1.80 19.06
C MET A 157 -7.36 2.09 17.57
N LYS A 158 -8.49 2.63 17.11
CA LYS A 158 -8.66 3.04 15.71
C LYS A 158 -7.64 4.07 15.29
N ARG A 159 -7.35 5.04 16.13
CA ARG A 159 -6.37 6.09 15.83
C ARG A 159 -4.94 5.54 15.76
N MET A 160 -4.58 4.61 16.64
CA MET A 160 -3.27 3.94 16.59
C MET A 160 -3.09 3.10 15.32
N ILE A 161 -4.15 2.44 14.87
CA ILE A 161 -4.12 1.61 13.65
C ILE A 161 -4.17 2.48 12.38
N ALA A 162 -4.77 3.69 12.45
CA ALA A 162 -4.87 4.62 11.31
C ALA A 162 -3.58 5.44 11.06
N PHE A 163 -2.54 5.28 11.87
CA PHE A 163 -1.20 5.85 11.62
C PHE A 163 -0.41 5.08 10.55
N ASP A 164 -1.07 4.34 9.68
CA ASP A 164 -0.48 3.76 8.47
C ASP A 164 -0.48 4.83 7.37
N PHE A 165 0.72 5.34 7.10
CA PHE A 165 1.03 6.17 5.93
C PHE A 165 1.08 5.35 4.65
#